data_1d4179cd95ebcdb2b3c00e593ac48fde
#
_entry.id   1d4179cd95ebcdb2b3c00e593ac48fde
#
_cell.length_a   1.000
_cell.length_b   1.000
_cell.length_c   1.000
_cell.angle_alpha   90.00
_cell.angle_beta   90.00
_cell.angle_gamma   90.00
#
_symmetry.space_group_name_H-M   'P 1'
#
loop_
_entity.id
_entity.type
_entity.pdbx_description
1 polymer ?
#
loop_
_entity_poly.entity_id
_entity_poly.type
_entity_poly.pdbx_seq_one_letter_code
_entity_poly.pdbx_strand_id
1 'polypeptide(L)'
;DFLDNKISTPTDLYILGDLFEVWIGDDDDSELASVIQSKLSSFTSNGNRLFFIAGNRDFLLGKSFASSANIEILEDPFTMNFNEMKIIISHGDFLCTHDSEYMNFREQVRSQAWKDDFLSKPLDERKEIADGMRDASKVAGKNKSSEVTDVNLDDVDLFLRKEKPRLFIHGHTHRPDLHDLEYDDFSTQRIVLGDWDAFGWCLKLDDNGPDLFKFKIK
;
A
#
# COMPACT_ATOMS: atom_id res chain seq x y z
N ASP A 1 -3.34 0.32 -18.92
CA ASP A 1 -2.51 1.34 -19.61
C ASP A 1 -1.12 1.48 -18.97
N PHE A 2 -1.02 1.63 -17.62
CA PHE A 2 0.26 1.71 -16.91
C PHE A 2 1.11 0.43 -17.08
N LEU A 3 0.54 -0.72 -16.76
CA LEU A 3 1.22 -2.01 -16.87
C LEU A 3 1.63 -2.35 -18.32
N ASP A 4 0.82 -1.92 -19.28
CA ASP A 4 1.03 -2.26 -20.68
C ASP A 4 2.05 -1.31 -21.37
N ASN A 5 2.17 -0.04 -20.90
CA ASN A 5 2.85 1.00 -21.67
C ASN A 5 3.93 1.79 -20.90
N LYS A 6 4.00 1.66 -19.59
CA LYS A 6 4.89 2.47 -18.74
C LYS A 6 5.98 1.65 -18.06
N ILE A 7 5.86 0.32 -18.07
CA ILE A 7 6.80 -0.58 -17.41
C ILE A 7 7.59 -1.35 -18.47
N SER A 8 8.91 -1.34 -18.32
CA SER A 8 9.82 -2.18 -19.13
C SER A 8 9.84 -3.62 -18.57
N THR A 9 10.06 -4.60 -19.40
CA THR A 9 10.13 -6.01 -19.03
C THR A 9 11.58 -6.50 -19.15
N PRO A 10 12.13 -7.29 -18.20
CA PRO A 10 11.50 -7.73 -16.94
C PRO A 10 11.55 -6.67 -15.84
N THR A 11 10.57 -6.68 -14.96
CA THR A 11 10.47 -5.74 -13.83
C THR A 11 9.88 -6.43 -12.60
N ASP A 12 10.30 -5.98 -11.42
CA ASP A 12 9.68 -6.25 -10.14
C ASP A 12 8.76 -5.08 -9.80
N LEU A 13 7.47 -5.33 -9.67
CA LEU A 13 6.48 -4.32 -9.32
C LEU A 13 6.00 -4.55 -7.89
N TYR A 14 6.10 -3.53 -7.06
CA TYR A 14 5.62 -3.52 -5.68
C TYR A 14 4.40 -2.60 -5.58
N ILE A 15 3.26 -3.15 -5.17
CA ILE A 15 2.04 -2.39 -4.87
C ILE A 15 1.99 -2.20 -3.37
N LEU A 16 2.03 -0.95 -2.92
CA LEU A 16 2.09 -0.59 -1.50
C LEU A 16 0.70 -0.36 -0.89
N GLY A 17 -0.24 -1.25 -1.21
CA GLY A 17 -1.60 -1.24 -0.70
C GLY A 17 -2.55 -0.31 -1.44
N ASP A 18 -3.82 -0.40 -1.06
CA ASP A 18 -4.92 0.38 -1.64
C ASP A 18 -5.04 0.24 -3.16
N LEU A 19 -4.76 -0.99 -3.68
CA LEU A 19 -5.02 -1.37 -5.07
C LEU A 19 -6.51 -1.28 -5.40
N PHE A 20 -7.35 -1.59 -4.41
CA PHE A 20 -8.81 -1.47 -4.47
C PHE A 20 -9.29 -0.44 -3.46
N GLU A 21 -10.35 0.28 -3.82
CA GLU A 21 -11.05 1.20 -2.90
C GLU A 21 -11.67 0.47 -1.71
N VAL A 22 -12.07 -0.77 -1.91
CA VAL A 22 -12.58 -1.71 -0.92
C VAL A 22 -12.35 -3.12 -1.44
N TRP A 23 -11.82 -4.01 -0.58
CA TRP A 23 -11.75 -5.43 -0.85
C TRP A 23 -12.46 -6.20 0.26
N ILE A 24 -13.43 -7.01 -0.11
CA ILE A 24 -14.33 -7.70 0.83
C ILE A 24 -14.10 -9.22 0.91
N GLY A 25 -13.10 -9.73 0.19
CA GLY A 25 -12.71 -11.14 0.17
C GLY A 25 -12.42 -11.62 -1.25
N ASP A 26 -11.69 -12.72 -1.37
CA ASP A 26 -11.25 -13.28 -2.66
C ASP A 26 -12.38 -13.93 -3.48
N ASP A 27 -13.56 -14.04 -2.92
CA ASP A 27 -14.80 -14.47 -3.56
C ASP A 27 -15.62 -13.29 -4.13
N ASP A 28 -15.04 -12.08 -4.17
CA ASP A 28 -15.64 -10.93 -4.87
C ASP A 28 -15.75 -11.25 -6.37
N ASP A 29 -16.99 -11.32 -6.85
CA ASP A 29 -17.36 -11.63 -8.24
C ASP A 29 -17.56 -10.37 -9.12
N SER A 30 -17.13 -9.21 -8.64
CA SER A 30 -17.24 -7.95 -9.36
C SER A 30 -16.44 -7.96 -10.68
N GLU A 31 -16.96 -7.26 -11.68
CA GLU A 31 -16.28 -7.10 -12.96
C GLU A 31 -14.91 -6.42 -12.76
N LEU A 32 -14.82 -5.45 -11.84
CA LEU A 32 -13.57 -4.77 -11.53
C LEU A 32 -12.51 -5.74 -11.01
N ALA A 33 -12.87 -6.61 -10.04
CA ALA A 33 -11.95 -7.62 -9.49
C ALA A 33 -11.43 -8.53 -10.60
N SER A 34 -12.31 -9.02 -11.47
CA SER A 34 -11.97 -9.90 -12.59
C SER A 34 -11.05 -9.22 -13.60
N VAL A 35 -11.32 -7.96 -13.95
CA VAL A 35 -10.49 -7.18 -14.90
C VAL A 35 -9.10 -6.93 -14.33
N ILE A 36 -9.01 -6.50 -13.07
CA ILE A 36 -7.71 -6.25 -12.41
C ILE A 36 -6.92 -7.55 -12.31
N GLN A 37 -7.53 -8.65 -11.84
CA GLN A 37 -6.90 -9.95 -11.76
C GLN A 37 -6.32 -10.40 -13.11
N SER A 38 -7.10 -10.26 -14.19
CA SER A 38 -6.66 -10.61 -15.55
C SER A 38 -5.46 -9.77 -15.99
N LYS A 39 -5.47 -8.47 -15.72
CA LYS A 39 -4.37 -7.57 -16.05
C LYS A 39 -3.09 -7.90 -15.29
N LEU A 40 -3.20 -8.16 -13.99
CA LEU A 40 -2.06 -8.54 -13.15
C LEU A 40 -1.49 -9.90 -13.56
N SER A 41 -2.35 -10.88 -13.85
CA SER A 41 -1.94 -12.18 -14.36
C SER A 41 -1.23 -12.07 -15.73
N SER A 42 -1.73 -11.23 -16.64
CA SER A 42 -1.06 -10.95 -17.90
C SER A 42 0.32 -10.32 -17.69
N PHE A 43 0.44 -9.37 -16.77
CA PHE A 43 1.70 -8.72 -16.43
C PHE A 43 2.75 -9.73 -15.92
N THR A 44 2.37 -10.62 -15.01
CA THR A 44 3.29 -11.64 -14.47
C THR A 44 3.63 -12.72 -15.50
N SER A 45 2.69 -13.08 -16.38
CA SER A 45 2.91 -14.04 -17.48
C SER A 45 3.93 -13.56 -18.51
N ASN A 46 4.16 -12.25 -18.59
CA ASN A 46 5.17 -11.64 -19.45
C ASN A 46 6.59 -11.59 -18.81
N GLY A 47 6.83 -12.37 -17.76
CA GLY A 47 8.14 -12.50 -17.11
C GLY A 47 8.44 -11.45 -16.05
N ASN A 48 7.44 -10.68 -15.61
CA ASN A 48 7.56 -9.75 -14.49
C ASN A 48 7.21 -10.44 -13.16
N ARG A 49 7.68 -9.89 -12.06
CA ARG A 49 7.27 -10.29 -10.70
C ARG A 49 6.38 -9.23 -10.09
N LEU A 50 5.42 -9.66 -9.31
CA LEU A 50 4.45 -8.77 -8.67
C LEU A 50 4.37 -9.05 -7.17
N PHE A 51 4.57 -8.02 -6.39
CA PHE A 51 4.55 -8.04 -4.93
C PHE A 51 3.47 -7.09 -4.41
N PHE A 52 2.82 -7.48 -3.32
CA PHE A 52 1.72 -6.71 -2.75
C PHE A 52 1.87 -6.59 -1.24
N ILE A 53 1.80 -5.39 -0.73
CA ILE A 53 1.63 -5.06 0.69
C ILE A 53 0.20 -4.60 0.89
N ALA A 54 -0.49 -5.12 1.90
CA ALA A 54 -1.89 -4.80 2.13
C ALA A 54 -2.06 -3.37 2.68
N GLY A 55 -2.90 -2.58 2.03
CA GLY A 55 -3.34 -1.27 2.50
C GLY A 55 -4.47 -1.34 3.51
N ASN A 56 -5.00 -0.19 3.88
CA ASN A 56 -6.14 -0.12 4.79
C ASN A 56 -7.50 -0.37 4.10
N ARG A 57 -7.53 -0.41 2.78
CA ARG A 57 -8.73 -0.66 1.99
C ARG A 57 -8.83 -2.09 1.47
N ASP A 58 -7.69 -2.79 1.36
CA ASP A 58 -7.59 -4.09 0.73
C ASP A 58 -6.82 -5.15 1.56
N PHE A 59 -6.79 -4.98 2.88
CA PHE A 59 -6.12 -5.89 3.82
C PHE A 59 -6.75 -7.30 3.90
N LEU A 60 -7.89 -7.51 3.26
CA LEU A 60 -8.54 -8.81 3.10
C LEU A 60 -8.16 -9.53 1.80
N LEU A 61 -7.31 -8.91 0.95
CA LEU A 61 -6.79 -9.58 -0.23
C LEU A 61 -5.97 -10.80 0.23
N GLY A 62 -6.40 -11.96 -0.22
CA GLY A 62 -5.91 -13.23 0.29
C GLY A 62 -5.21 -14.07 -0.77
N LYS A 63 -4.93 -15.32 -0.38
CA LYS A 63 -4.13 -16.24 -1.17
C LYS A 63 -4.80 -16.67 -2.49
N SER A 64 -6.13 -16.69 -2.55
CA SER A 64 -6.85 -17.12 -3.75
C SER A 64 -6.67 -16.11 -4.88
N PHE A 65 -6.91 -14.82 -4.59
CA PHE A 65 -6.67 -13.76 -5.56
C PHE A 65 -5.19 -13.66 -5.94
N ALA A 66 -4.29 -13.70 -4.94
CA ALA A 66 -2.86 -13.62 -5.15
C ALA A 66 -2.34 -14.75 -6.06
N SER A 67 -2.77 -15.99 -5.82
CA SER A 67 -2.38 -17.13 -6.65
C SER A 67 -2.87 -17.01 -8.10
N SER A 68 -4.10 -16.50 -8.30
CA SER A 68 -4.67 -16.33 -9.63
C SER A 68 -3.96 -15.28 -10.48
N ALA A 69 -3.37 -14.27 -9.83
CA ALA A 69 -2.61 -13.21 -10.50
C ALA A 69 -1.09 -13.39 -10.35
N ASN A 70 -0.64 -14.49 -9.75
CA ASN A 70 0.77 -14.78 -9.45
C ASN A 70 1.46 -13.63 -8.68
N ILE A 71 0.80 -13.19 -7.60
CA ILE A 71 1.25 -12.13 -6.69
C ILE A 71 1.88 -12.76 -5.47
N GLU A 72 3.01 -12.24 -5.02
CA GLU A 72 3.57 -12.52 -3.71
C GLU A 72 3.08 -11.48 -2.70
N ILE A 73 2.32 -11.92 -1.67
CA ILE A 73 1.88 -11.05 -0.57
C ILE A 73 3.01 -10.93 0.43
N LEU A 74 3.41 -9.69 0.71
CA LEU A 74 4.47 -9.35 1.65
C LEU A 74 3.90 -8.88 2.99
N GLU A 75 4.68 -9.01 4.06
CA GLU A 75 4.39 -8.39 5.35
C GLU A 75 4.57 -6.86 5.27
N ASP A 76 3.92 -6.14 6.17
CA ASP A 76 4.01 -4.68 6.29
C ASP A 76 4.54 -4.29 7.67
N PRO A 77 5.71 -3.62 7.78
CA PRO A 77 6.65 -3.24 6.70
C PRO A 77 7.49 -4.43 6.18
N PHE A 78 7.94 -4.33 4.93
CA PHE A 78 8.81 -5.32 4.29
C PHE A 78 10.20 -4.77 4.06
N THR A 79 11.24 -5.56 4.43
CA THR A 79 12.65 -5.21 4.21
C THR A 79 13.22 -5.99 3.04
N MET A 80 13.83 -5.28 2.11
CA MET A 80 14.55 -5.85 0.97
C MET A 80 15.94 -5.23 0.81
N ASN A 81 16.78 -5.87 0.00
CA ASN A 81 18.06 -5.32 -0.40
C ASN A 81 18.10 -5.13 -1.91
N PHE A 82 18.59 -3.98 -2.34
CA PHE A 82 18.87 -3.67 -3.74
C PHE A 82 20.25 -3.02 -3.83
N ASN A 83 21.19 -3.61 -4.60
CA ASN A 83 22.56 -3.13 -4.72
C ASN A 83 23.22 -2.82 -3.35
N GLU A 84 23.12 -3.77 -2.41
CA GLU A 84 23.63 -3.65 -1.03
C GLU A 84 22.92 -2.59 -0.15
N MET A 85 21.98 -1.84 -0.70
CA MET A 85 21.18 -0.91 0.07
C MET A 85 20.03 -1.62 0.78
N LYS A 86 19.93 -1.44 2.10
CA LYS A 86 18.73 -1.84 2.86
C LYS A 86 17.59 -0.89 2.51
N ILE A 87 16.50 -1.43 2.00
CA ILE A 87 15.29 -0.70 1.65
C ILE A 87 14.14 -1.25 2.47
N ILE A 88 13.33 -0.37 3.02
CA ILE A 88 12.07 -0.74 3.66
C ILE A 88 10.93 -0.13 2.87
N ILE A 89 9.96 -0.98 2.53
CA ILE A 89 8.73 -0.56 1.89
C ILE A 89 7.54 -0.86 2.79
N SER A 90 6.51 -0.02 2.75
CA SER A 90 5.33 -0.15 3.61
C SER A 90 4.12 0.49 2.95
N HIS A 91 2.90 0.08 3.36
CA HIS A 91 1.74 0.91 3.10
C HIS A 91 1.86 2.26 3.82
N GLY A 92 2.29 2.28 5.08
CA GLY A 92 2.62 3.49 5.84
C GLY A 92 1.59 3.87 6.90
N ASP A 93 0.42 3.25 6.91
CA ASP A 93 -0.69 3.57 7.81
C ASP A 93 -0.37 3.33 9.30
N PHE A 94 0.58 2.46 9.62
CA PHE A 94 1.00 2.17 10.99
C PHE A 94 1.71 3.34 11.68
N LEU A 95 2.15 4.34 10.92
CA LEU A 95 2.80 5.56 11.41
C LEU A 95 1.82 6.73 11.64
N CYS A 96 0.53 6.56 11.34
CA CYS A 96 -0.50 7.58 11.57
C CYS A 96 -1.00 7.57 13.02
N THR A 97 -0.08 7.53 13.99
CA THR A 97 -0.36 7.29 15.42
C THR A 97 -1.04 8.44 16.14
N HIS A 98 -1.04 9.64 15.58
CA HIS A 98 -1.86 10.75 16.08
C HIS A 98 -3.37 10.48 15.94
N ASP A 99 -3.78 9.63 15.02
CA ASP A 99 -5.15 9.20 14.83
C ASP A 99 -5.44 7.94 15.68
N SER A 100 -5.64 8.11 16.97
CA SER A 100 -5.88 6.99 17.89
C SER A 100 -7.14 6.20 17.55
N GLU A 101 -8.19 6.85 17.00
CA GLU A 101 -9.41 6.17 16.57
C GLU A 101 -9.11 5.24 15.38
N TYR A 102 -8.36 5.76 14.41
CA TYR A 102 -7.91 4.97 13.27
C TYR A 102 -7.02 3.80 13.71
N MET A 103 -6.06 4.03 14.61
CA MET A 103 -5.16 2.97 15.07
C MET A 103 -5.90 1.85 15.81
N ASN A 104 -6.88 2.17 16.65
CA ASN A 104 -7.74 1.18 17.31
C ASN A 104 -8.58 0.39 16.29
N PHE A 105 -9.16 1.09 15.30
CA PHE A 105 -9.89 0.46 14.21
C PHE A 105 -8.98 -0.47 13.41
N ARG A 106 -7.79 -0.01 13.02
CA ARG A 106 -6.79 -0.78 12.30
C ARG A 106 -6.41 -2.09 13.02
N GLU A 107 -6.13 -2.00 14.31
CA GLU A 107 -5.82 -3.17 15.14
C GLU A 107 -6.98 -4.17 15.16
N GLN A 108 -8.19 -3.68 15.36
CA GLN A 108 -9.39 -4.51 15.39
C GLN A 108 -9.60 -5.26 14.07
N VAL A 109 -9.66 -4.55 12.94
CA VAL A 109 -10.03 -5.16 11.64
C VAL A 109 -8.92 -6.03 11.04
N ARG A 110 -7.66 -5.81 11.45
CA ARG A 110 -6.54 -6.66 11.04
C ARG A 110 -6.35 -7.89 11.92
N SER A 111 -7.09 -7.99 13.03
CA SER A 111 -7.07 -9.19 13.88
C SER A 111 -7.63 -10.41 13.14
N GLN A 112 -7.04 -11.60 13.37
CA GLN A 112 -7.51 -12.82 12.72
C GLN A 112 -8.98 -13.13 13.05
N ALA A 113 -9.38 -12.91 14.29
CA ALA A 113 -10.75 -13.15 14.74
C ALA A 113 -11.78 -12.29 13.97
N TRP A 114 -11.47 -11.01 13.75
CA TRP A 114 -12.35 -10.13 12.97
C TRP A 114 -12.39 -10.55 11.49
N LYS A 115 -11.23 -10.88 10.89
CA LYS A 115 -11.17 -11.34 9.51
C LYS A 115 -11.98 -12.62 9.29
N ASP A 116 -11.87 -13.58 10.19
CA ASP A 116 -12.61 -14.84 10.11
C ASP A 116 -14.11 -14.62 10.24
N ASP A 117 -14.55 -13.78 11.20
CA ASP A 117 -15.97 -13.43 11.35
C ASP A 117 -16.49 -12.70 10.10
N PHE A 118 -15.78 -11.69 9.63
CA PHE A 118 -16.18 -10.92 8.45
C PHE A 118 -16.28 -11.79 7.20
N LEU A 119 -15.26 -12.61 6.92
CA LEU A 119 -15.23 -13.48 5.73
C LEU A 119 -16.21 -14.66 5.81
N SER A 120 -16.71 -15.01 7.00
CA SER A 120 -17.76 -16.03 7.15
C SER A 120 -19.14 -15.55 6.71
N LYS A 121 -19.33 -14.24 6.56
CA LYS A 121 -20.61 -13.63 6.17
C LYS A 121 -20.87 -13.75 4.67
N PRO A 122 -22.15 -13.76 4.25
CA PRO A 122 -22.50 -13.65 2.84
C PRO A 122 -21.91 -12.39 2.17
N LEU A 123 -21.64 -12.46 0.89
CA LEU A 123 -21.00 -11.38 0.12
C LEU A 123 -21.78 -10.05 0.22
N ASP A 124 -23.11 -10.10 0.14
CA ASP A 124 -23.96 -8.91 0.23
C ASP A 124 -23.87 -8.25 1.62
N GLU A 125 -23.84 -9.04 2.70
CA GLU A 125 -23.67 -8.51 4.05
C GLU A 125 -22.29 -7.85 4.21
N ARG A 126 -21.24 -8.45 3.65
CA ARG A 126 -19.89 -7.86 3.67
C ARG A 126 -19.83 -6.54 2.89
N LYS A 127 -20.55 -6.43 1.76
CA LYS A 127 -20.68 -5.17 1.00
C LYS A 127 -21.32 -4.08 1.86
N GLU A 128 -22.45 -4.38 2.51
CA GLU A 128 -23.14 -3.42 3.38
C GLU A 128 -22.26 -2.94 4.55
N ILE A 129 -21.54 -3.88 5.20
CA ILE A 129 -20.62 -3.55 6.29
C ILE A 129 -19.49 -2.66 5.77
N ALA A 130 -18.86 -3.02 4.66
CA ALA A 130 -17.75 -2.28 4.06
C ALA A 130 -18.17 -0.86 3.62
N ASP A 131 -19.34 -0.71 3.02
CA ASP A 131 -19.90 0.60 2.66
C ASP A 131 -20.15 1.47 3.90
N GLY A 132 -20.69 0.88 4.97
CA GLY A 132 -20.88 1.58 6.25
C GLY A 132 -19.54 2.04 6.87
N MET A 133 -18.51 1.20 6.84
CA MET A 133 -17.17 1.55 7.31
C MET A 133 -16.53 2.66 6.47
N ARG A 134 -16.72 2.62 5.15
CA ARG A 134 -16.23 3.65 4.23
C ARG A 134 -16.90 5.00 4.48
N ASP A 135 -18.21 5.01 4.69
CA ASP A 135 -18.93 6.26 4.98
C ASP A 135 -18.53 6.84 6.33
N ALA A 136 -18.36 6.01 7.35
CA ALA A 136 -17.83 6.44 8.64
C ALA A 136 -16.41 7.04 8.51
N SER A 137 -15.53 6.41 7.74
CA SER A 137 -14.18 6.90 7.47
C SER A 137 -14.18 8.25 6.74
N LYS A 138 -15.06 8.44 5.74
CA LYS A 138 -15.20 9.73 5.03
C LYS A 138 -15.68 10.85 5.96
N VAL A 139 -16.63 10.55 6.86
CA VAL A 139 -17.11 11.52 7.85
C VAL A 139 -16.03 11.88 8.85
N ALA A 140 -15.32 10.88 9.39
CA ALA A 140 -14.21 11.09 10.30
C ALA A 140 -13.08 11.93 9.66
N GLY A 141 -12.70 11.60 8.42
CA GLY A 141 -11.64 12.30 7.69
C GLY A 141 -11.94 13.78 7.42
N LYS A 142 -13.21 14.15 7.17
CA LYS A 142 -13.59 15.56 6.97
C LYS A 142 -13.40 16.43 8.19
N ASN A 143 -13.42 15.85 9.38
CA ASN A 143 -13.34 16.55 10.66
C ASN A 143 -11.91 16.56 11.25
N LYS A 144 -10.96 15.83 10.65
CA LYS A 144 -9.58 15.73 11.10
C LYS A 144 -8.70 16.77 10.43
N SER A 145 -7.76 17.32 11.18
CA SER A 145 -6.74 18.19 10.60
C SER A 145 -5.78 17.39 9.71
N SER A 146 -5.12 18.09 8.80
CA SER A 146 -4.11 17.48 7.95
C SER A 146 -2.96 16.84 8.72
N GLU A 147 -2.66 17.34 9.92
CA GLU A 147 -1.62 16.83 10.81
C GLU A 147 -1.99 15.46 11.40
N VAL A 148 -3.27 15.26 11.78
CA VAL A 148 -3.77 14.00 12.32
C VAL A 148 -3.81 12.90 11.26
N THR A 149 -4.04 13.26 10.00
CA THR A 149 -4.12 12.31 8.87
C THR A 149 -2.77 12.02 8.20
N ASP A 150 -1.68 12.62 8.70
CA ASP A 150 -0.32 12.34 8.25
C ASP A 150 0.38 11.34 9.18
N VAL A 151 1.56 10.88 8.78
CA VAL A 151 2.44 10.12 9.66
C VAL A 151 2.90 10.98 10.83
N ASN A 152 3.00 10.38 12.02
CA ASN A 152 3.63 11.01 13.17
C ASN A 152 5.14 11.03 12.97
N LEU A 153 5.72 12.24 12.87
CA LEU A 153 7.14 12.40 12.58
C LEU A 153 8.06 11.87 13.68
N ASP A 154 7.61 11.89 14.94
CA ASP A 154 8.38 11.32 16.06
C ASP A 154 8.46 9.79 15.93
N ASP A 155 7.37 9.14 15.55
CA ASP A 155 7.35 7.68 15.32
C ASP A 155 8.11 7.29 14.05
N VAL A 156 8.07 8.13 13.01
CA VAL A 156 8.94 7.98 11.83
C VAL A 156 10.40 8.02 12.24
N ASP A 157 10.81 9.01 13.04
CA ASP A 157 12.19 9.15 13.52
C ASP A 157 12.63 7.93 14.35
N LEU A 158 11.78 7.48 15.28
CA LEU A 158 12.03 6.28 16.07
C LEU A 158 12.18 5.03 15.21
N PHE A 159 11.31 4.87 14.22
CA PHE A 159 11.34 3.75 13.28
C PHE A 159 12.64 3.77 12.46
N LEU A 160 13.01 4.92 11.90
CA LEU A 160 14.20 5.06 11.07
C LEU A 160 15.49 4.86 11.87
N ARG A 161 15.57 5.37 13.11
CA ARG A 161 16.72 5.12 14.01
C ARG A 161 16.90 3.65 14.37
N LYS A 162 15.79 2.94 14.54
CA LYS A 162 15.80 1.51 14.85
C LYS A 162 16.24 0.68 13.64
N GLU A 163 15.63 0.93 12.50
CA GLU A 163 15.78 0.08 11.31
C GLU A 163 16.96 0.48 10.42
N LYS A 164 17.37 1.75 10.43
CA LYS A 164 18.47 2.33 9.63
C LYS A 164 18.43 1.91 8.15
N PRO A 165 17.32 2.09 7.44
CA PRO A 165 17.28 1.82 6.01
C PRO A 165 18.03 2.89 5.23
N ARG A 166 18.53 2.58 4.02
CA ARG A 166 19.01 3.59 3.08
C ARG A 166 17.84 4.32 2.42
N LEU A 167 16.75 3.57 2.14
CA LEU A 167 15.50 4.11 1.63
C LEU A 167 14.32 3.58 2.47
N PHE A 168 13.39 4.47 2.81
CA PHE A 168 12.09 4.13 3.37
C PHE A 168 11.00 4.65 2.44
N ILE A 169 10.23 3.74 1.83
CA ILE A 169 9.24 4.07 0.82
C ILE A 169 7.86 3.70 1.34
N HIS A 170 6.92 4.64 1.34
CA HIS A 170 5.56 4.36 1.78
C HIS A 170 4.49 5.16 1.02
N GLY A 171 3.24 4.74 1.14
CA GLY A 171 2.06 5.37 0.59
C GLY A 171 1.15 5.99 1.65
N HIS A 172 -0.14 5.66 1.58
CA HIS A 172 -1.24 5.96 2.48
C HIS A 172 -1.62 7.44 2.63
N THR A 173 -0.67 8.31 2.89
CA THR A 173 -0.96 9.74 3.22
C THR A 173 -1.25 10.60 1.99
N HIS A 174 -0.98 10.09 0.79
CA HIS A 174 -1.18 10.79 -0.49
C HIS A 174 -0.46 12.14 -0.59
N ARG A 175 0.74 12.24 0.06
CA ARG A 175 1.56 13.46 0.09
C ARG A 175 2.92 13.18 -0.51
N PRO A 176 2.99 13.06 -1.86
CA PRO A 176 4.21 12.64 -2.54
C PRO A 176 5.33 13.64 -2.30
N ASP A 177 6.43 13.15 -1.72
CA ASP A 177 7.61 13.95 -1.41
C ASP A 177 8.84 13.07 -1.19
N LEU A 178 10.01 13.71 -1.19
CA LEU A 178 11.32 13.16 -0.93
C LEU A 178 11.94 13.89 0.26
N HIS A 179 12.21 13.16 1.34
CA HIS A 179 12.79 13.72 2.56
C HIS A 179 14.17 13.12 2.79
N ASP A 180 15.22 13.90 2.61
CA ASP A 180 16.60 13.53 2.98
C ASP A 180 16.80 13.76 4.46
N LEU A 181 17.17 12.70 5.19
CA LEU A 181 17.31 12.71 6.64
C LEU A 181 18.73 12.25 7.02
N GLU A 182 19.43 13.08 7.78
CA GLU A 182 20.77 12.81 8.26
C GLU A 182 20.75 12.52 9.75
N TYR A 183 21.41 11.44 10.15
CA TYR A 183 21.61 11.01 11.51
C TYR A 183 23.11 10.92 11.81
N ASP A 184 23.52 10.82 13.07
CA ASP A 184 24.92 10.81 13.46
C ASP A 184 25.73 9.68 12.85
N ASP A 185 25.08 8.51 12.59
CA ASP A 185 25.73 7.28 12.15
C ASP A 185 25.18 6.71 10.84
N PHE A 186 24.15 7.30 10.25
CA PHE A 186 23.58 6.90 8.97
C PHE A 186 22.80 8.03 8.30
N SER A 187 22.57 7.90 7.00
CA SER A 187 21.62 8.76 6.25
C SER A 187 20.55 7.90 5.59
N THR A 188 19.36 8.45 5.47
CA THR A 188 18.22 7.77 4.83
C THR A 188 17.40 8.75 4.01
N GLN A 189 16.76 8.27 2.96
CA GLN A 189 15.74 9.03 2.24
C GLN A 189 14.38 8.39 2.48
N ARG A 190 13.44 9.16 3.03
CA ARG A 190 12.02 8.77 3.11
C ARG A 190 11.30 9.28 1.87
N ILE A 191 10.65 8.38 1.16
CA ILE A 191 9.95 8.65 -0.09
C ILE A 191 8.47 8.33 0.12
N VAL A 192 7.61 9.31 -0.11
CA VAL A 192 6.16 9.16 0.01
C VAL A 192 5.55 9.09 -1.38
N LEU A 193 4.74 8.06 -1.63
CA LEU A 193 3.99 7.93 -2.88
C LEU A 193 2.70 8.75 -2.83
N GLY A 194 2.28 9.28 -3.97
CA GLY A 194 0.98 9.91 -4.13
C GLY A 194 -0.12 8.92 -4.48
N ASP A 195 -1.34 9.42 -4.50
CA ASP A 195 -2.54 8.71 -4.94
C ASP A 195 -2.60 8.52 -6.47
N TRP A 196 -3.55 7.70 -6.89
CA TRP A 196 -3.85 7.46 -8.30
C TRP A 196 -5.25 7.99 -8.63
N ASP A 197 -5.41 9.32 -8.61
CA ASP A 197 -6.65 10.00 -9.02
C ASP A 197 -6.48 10.65 -10.41
N ALA A 198 -6.14 11.92 -10.48
CA ALA A 198 -5.87 12.61 -11.75
C ALA A 198 -4.50 12.24 -12.35
N PHE A 199 -3.57 11.85 -11.49
CA PHE A 199 -2.22 11.39 -11.84
C PHE A 199 -1.93 10.08 -11.12
N GLY A 200 -1.21 9.18 -11.78
CA GLY A 200 -0.59 8.03 -11.14
C GLY A 200 0.80 8.42 -10.64
N TRP A 201 1.14 8.06 -9.40
CA TRP A 201 2.48 8.23 -8.85
C TRP A 201 3.20 6.90 -8.81
N CYS A 202 4.47 6.93 -9.20
CA CYS A 202 5.32 5.74 -9.23
C CYS A 202 6.74 6.10 -8.83
N LEU A 203 7.38 5.22 -8.07
CA LEU A 203 8.81 5.25 -7.82
C LEU A 203 9.48 4.19 -8.68
N LYS A 204 10.41 4.60 -9.53
CA LYS A 204 11.33 3.71 -10.21
C LYS A 204 12.63 3.65 -9.42
N LEU A 205 13.12 2.45 -9.19
CA LEU A 205 14.43 2.23 -8.59
C LEU A 205 15.28 1.40 -9.55
N ASP A 206 16.40 1.98 -9.95
CA ASP A 206 17.43 1.31 -10.78
C ASP A 206 18.84 1.71 -10.31
N ASP A 207 19.86 1.38 -11.11
CA ASP A 207 21.25 1.67 -10.79
C ASP A 207 21.57 3.18 -10.69
N ASN A 208 20.69 4.04 -11.19
CA ASN A 208 20.80 5.50 -11.06
C ASN A 208 20.16 6.03 -9.76
N GLY A 209 19.54 5.17 -8.99
CA GLY A 209 18.84 5.52 -7.74
C GLY A 209 17.33 5.66 -7.90
N PRO A 210 16.65 6.20 -6.86
CA PRO A 210 15.20 6.40 -6.86
C PRO A 210 14.77 7.58 -7.73
N ASP A 211 13.73 7.38 -8.55
CA ASP A 211 13.10 8.40 -9.38
C ASP A 211 11.58 8.40 -9.10
N LEU A 212 11.12 9.37 -8.31
CA LEU A 212 9.71 9.57 -8.01
C LEU A 212 9.08 10.44 -9.11
N PHE A 213 8.19 9.86 -9.88
CA PHE A 213 7.55 10.54 -10.99
C PHE A 213 6.03 10.39 -10.99
N LYS A 214 5.37 11.29 -11.69
CA LYS A 214 3.92 11.22 -11.94
C LYS A 214 3.61 11.19 -13.43
N PHE A 215 2.51 10.57 -13.78
CA PHE A 215 1.98 10.53 -15.13
C PHE A 215 0.46 10.73 -15.11
N LYS A 216 -0.06 11.27 -16.20
CA LYS A 216 -1.50 11.51 -16.30
C LYS A 216 -2.24 10.18 -16.52
N ILE A 217 -3.27 9.94 -15.72
CA ILE A 217 -4.22 8.85 -15.93
C ILE A 217 -5.20 9.30 -17.02
N LYS A 218 -5.41 8.43 -18.02
CA LYS A 218 -6.32 8.69 -19.16
C LYS A 218 -7.72 8.20 -18.84
#